data_2f0f1de7a378062edfefc540ef7edd9c
#
_entry.id   2f0f1de7a378062edfefc540ef7edd9c
#
_cell.length_a   1.000
_cell.length_b   1.000
_cell.length_c   1.000
_cell.angle_alpha   90.00
_cell.angle_beta   90.00
_cell.angle_gamma   90.00
#
_symmetry.space_group_name_H-M   'P 1'
#
loop_
_entity.id
_entity.type
_entity.pdbx_description
1 polymer ?
#
loop_
_entity_poly.entity_id
_entity_poly.type
_entity_poly.pdbx_seq_one_letter_code
_entity_poly.pdbx_strand_id
1 'polypeptide(L)'
;MKTRMGRVRPSVAVALAFACGACAFKPSGYGALAQAERAAAQAAAEKESAPDTPGMYLALIDRMQRQGLYYASLAHIDAYEKQYGVTPDSTFLRAQALRDTAQARASAEAYRALLATPLAAQGYHGLGLLAGAAGDFRGACRALERAAALAPTDAATLSDLGYARLREGDVAGARVPLMQAAELDPKSARVQANVVLLLLAQGRAKQARTLMDERQFTPAVRAAVRDDAGRVAQAARAFKIGTGSAHDGFDARTSSEGNDQ
;
A
#
# COMPACT_ATOMS: atom_id res chain seq x y z
N MET A 1 -21.63 -57.79 54.38
CA MET A 1 -21.74 -57.36 55.83
C MET A 1 -22.01 -55.84 55.83
N LYS A 2 -23.14 -55.48 56.46
CA LYS A 2 -23.58 -54.20 57.03
C LYS A 2 -23.69 -52.97 56.09
N THR A 3 -24.89 -52.82 55.61
CA THR A 3 -25.79 -51.66 55.54
C THR A 3 -25.45 -50.48 56.47
N ARG A 4 -25.48 -49.27 55.96
CA ARG A 4 -26.11 -48.14 56.65
C ARG A 4 -26.73 -47.11 55.71
N MET A 5 -28.01 -47.07 55.76
CA MET A 5 -29.00 -46.10 55.39
C MET A 5 -28.71 -44.75 56.06
N GLY A 6 -28.74 -43.63 55.34
CA GLY A 6 -28.62 -42.30 55.92
C GLY A 6 -29.48 -41.26 55.18
N ARG A 7 -30.70 -41.17 55.61
CA ARG A 7 -31.62 -40.02 55.77
C ARG A 7 -31.54 -38.88 54.70
N VAL A 8 -32.60 -38.83 53.93
CA VAL A 8 -33.17 -37.72 53.22
C VAL A 8 -33.57 -36.59 54.13
N ARG A 9 -33.16 -35.37 53.92
CA ARG A 9 -33.72 -34.17 54.54
C ARG A 9 -34.41 -33.33 53.46
N PRO A 10 -35.63 -32.82 53.65
CA PRO A 10 -36.35 -32.02 52.69
C PRO A 10 -35.80 -30.59 52.68
N SER A 11 -35.35 -30.11 51.54
CA SER A 11 -34.98 -28.73 51.32
C SER A 11 -36.22 -27.89 51.05
N VAL A 12 -36.39 -26.92 51.91
CA VAL A 12 -37.41 -25.87 51.81
C VAL A 12 -37.25 -25.09 50.51
N ALA A 13 -38.24 -25.15 49.63
CA ALA A 13 -38.40 -24.32 48.50
C ALA A 13 -38.82 -22.91 48.92
N VAL A 14 -37.90 -21.94 48.85
CA VAL A 14 -38.24 -20.51 49.01
C VAL A 14 -38.61 -19.99 47.63
N ALA A 15 -39.90 -19.82 47.40
CA ALA A 15 -40.44 -19.12 46.24
C ALA A 15 -40.23 -17.63 46.44
N LEU A 16 -39.25 -17.05 45.71
CA LEU A 16 -39.06 -15.63 45.63
C LEU A 16 -39.95 -15.10 44.50
N ALA A 17 -41.09 -14.54 44.88
CA ALA A 17 -41.97 -13.81 43.95
C ALA A 17 -41.32 -12.47 43.59
N PHE A 18 -40.73 -12.38 42.37
CA PHE A 18 -40.37 -11.12 41.78
C PHE A 18 -41.64 -10.39 41.31
N ALA A 19 -42.09 -9.44 42.12
CA ALA A 19 -43.06 -8.46 41.68
C ALA A 19 -42.39 -7.53 40.62
N CYS A 20 -42.62 -7.81 39.36
CA CYS A 20 -42.33 -6.85 38.27
C CYS A 20 -43.29 -5.67 38.42
N GLY A 21 -42.85 -4.65 39.16
CA GLY A 21 -43.46 -3.32 39.11
C GLY A 21 -43.21 -2.75 37.71
N ALA A 22 -44.19 -2.88 36.84
CA ALA A 22 -44.26 -2.12 35.61
C ALA A 22 -44.42 -0.63 35.97
N CYS A 23 -43.30 0.06 36.16
CA CYS A 23 -43.29 1.53 36.08
C CYS A 23 -43.63 1.91 34.65
N ALA A 24 -44.91 2.18 34.39
CA ALA A 24 -45.34 2.92 33.20
C ALA A 24 -44.68 4.30 33.22
N PHE A 25 -43.51 4.39 32.59
CA PHE A 25 -42.87 5.68 32.31
C PHE A 25 -43.76 6.40 31.30
N LYS A 26 -44.63 7.30 31.77
CA LYS A 26 -45.25 8.29 30.90
C LYS A 26 -44.10 9.03 30.24
N PRO A 27 -44.01 9.08 28.88
CA PRO A 27 -43.04 9.93 28.22
C PRO A 27 -43.47 11.37 28.52
N SER A 28 -42.86 12.02 29.53
CA SER A 28 -42.96 13.43 29.72
C SER A 28 -42.28 14.05 28.49
N GLY A 29 -43.05 14.88 27.77
CA GLY A 29 -42.61 15.48 26.47
C GLY A 29 -41.29 16.27 26.51
N TYR A 30 -40.72 16.50 27.67
CA TYR A 30 -39.40 17.10 27.87
C TYR A 30 -38.23 16.23 27.38
N GLY A 31 -38.35 14.89 27.43
CA GLY A 31 -37.28 13.98 26.94
C GLY A 31 -37.19 13.96 25.42
N ALA A 32 -38.30 14.03 24.71
CA ALA A 32 -38.32 13.98 23.25
C ALA A 32 -37.78 15.31 22.63
N LEU A 33 -38.09 16.46 23.25
CA LEU A 33 -37.51 17.71 22.83
C LEU A 33 -36.01 17.81 23.08
N ALA A 34 -35.54 17.34 24.25
CA ALA A 34 -34.11 17.31 24.54
C ALA A 34 -33.33 16.33 23.65
N GLN A 35 -33.94 15.22 23.22
CA GLN A 35 -33.36 14.31 22.24
C GLN A 35 -33.36 14.95 20.84
N ALA A 36 -34.42 15.62 20.44
CA ALA A 36 -34.48 16.31 19.15
C ALA A 36 -33.47 17.49 19.09
N GLU A 37 -33.30 18.24 20.17
CA GLU A 37 -32.29 19.29 20.27
C GLU A 37 -30.86 18.73 20.20
N ARG A 38 -30.59 17.63 20.90
CA ARG A 38 -29.27 16.94 20.81
C ARG A 38 -29.02 16.38 19.42
N ALA A 39 -30.01 15.76 18.79
CA ALA A 39 -29.89 15.26 17.42
C ALA A 39 -29.68 16.40 16.41
N ALA A 40 -30.39 17.54 16.60
CA ALA A 40 -30.21 18.74 15.80
C ALA A 40 -28.82 19.38 16.02
N ALA A 41 -28.35 19.42 17.27
CA ALA A 41 -27.01 19.92 17.60
C ALA A 41 -25.91 19.00 17.07
N GLN A 42 -26.08 17.67 17.11
CA GLN A 42 -25.18 16.73 16.50
C GLN A 42 -25.17 16.86 14.98
N ALA A 43 -26.33 16.97 14.33
CA ALA A 43 -26.42 17.17 12.89
C ALA A 43 -25.83 18.53 12.45
N ALA A 44 -25.98 19.59 13.27
CA ALA A 44 -25.33 20.86 13.04
C ALA A 44 -23.80 20.77 13.20
N ALA A 45 -23.30 20.08 14.23
CA ALA A 45 -21.89 19.87 14.46
C ALA A 45 -21.25 19.00 13.36
N GLU A 46 -21.97 17.97 12.89
CA GLU A 46 -21.55 17.17 11.72
C GLU A 46 -21.52 18.00 10.44
N LYS A 47 -22.46 18.91 10.26
CA LYS A 47 -22.53 19.82 9.11
C LYS A 47 -21.45 20.91 9.19
N GLU A 48 -21.09 21.37 10.39
CA GLU A 48 -20.04 22.36 10.63
C GLU A 48 -18.63 21.74 10.51
N SER A 49 -18.51 20.42 10.72
CA SER A 49 -17.27 19.66 10.52
C SER A 49 -17.14 19.04 9.12
N ALA A 50 -18.18 19.13 8.28
CA ALA A 50 -18.10 18.68 6.89
C ALA A 50 -17.17 19.62 6.09
N PRO A 51 -16.30 19.07 5.21
CA PRO A 51 -15.39 19.90 4.42
C PRO A 51 -16.22 20.78 3.47
N ASP A 52 -16.09 22.12 3.63
CA ASP A 52 -16.88 23.11 2.88
C ASP A 52 -16.48 23.24 1.41
N THR A 53 -15.33 22.67 1.03
CA THR A 53 -14.82 22.75 -0.34
C THR A 53 -14.40 21.39 -0.87
N PRO A 54 -14.44 21.19 -2.21
CA PRO A 54 -13.95 19.95 -2.83
C PRO A 54 -12.51 19.59 -2.41
N GLY A 55 -11.62 20.59 -2.33
CA GLY A 55 -10.23 20.40 -1.94
C GLY A 55 -10.07 19.95 -0.49
N MET A 56 -10.85 20.51 0.44
CA MET A 56 -10.85 20.08 1.84
C MET A 56 -11.37 18.65 1.98
N TYR A 57 -12.35 18.27 1.18
CA TYR A 57 -12.87 16.92 1.21
C TYR A 57 -11.84 15.90 0.69
N LEU A 58 -11.15 16.19 -0.43
CA LEU A 58 -10.06 15.34 -0.93
C LEU A 58 -8.92 15.25 0.09
N ALA A 59 -8.57 16.34 0.78
CA ALA A 59 -7.56 16.32 1.83
C ALA A 59 -7.98 15.45 3.05
N LEU A 60 -9.27 15.44 3.39
CA LEU A 60 -9.80 14.54 4.41
C LEU A 60 -9.65 13.07 3.98
N ILE A 61 -10.04 12.73 2.75
CA ILE A 61 -9.92 11.37 2.19
C ILE A 61 -8.46 10.92 2.19
N ASP A 62 -7.54 11.77 1.73
CA ASP A 62 -6.11 11.49 1.74
C ASP A 62 -5.56 11.26 3.16
N ARG A 63 -6.01 12.03 4.14
CA ARG A 63 -5.68 11.82 5.56
C ARG A 63 -6.18 10.46 6.06
N MET A 64 -7.40 10.05 5.69
CA MET A 64 -7.94 8.73 6.03
C MET A 64 -7.07 7.61 5.46
N GLN A 65 -6.60 7.73 4.22
CA GLN A 65 -5.71 6.75 3.61
C GLN A 65 -4.35 6.67 4.32
N ARG A 66 -3.77 7.82 4.70
CA ARG A 66 -2.55 7.84 5.53
C ARG A 66 -2.71 7.15 6.89
N GLN A 67 -3.93 7.07 7.40
CA GLN A 67 -4.28 6.34 8.62
C GLN A 67 -4.64 4.87 8.38
N GLY A 68 -4.57 4.39 7.14
CA GLY A 68 -4.94 3.03 6.77
C GLY A 68 -6.45 2.78 6.66
N LEU A 69 -7.27 3.82 6.69
CA LEU A 69 -8.73 3.74 6.64
C LEU A 69 -9.24 3.63 5.20
N TYR A 70 -8.71 2.67 4.42
CA TYR A 70 -8.94 2.57 2.98
C TYR A 70 -10.39 2.29 2.60
N TYR A 71 -11.09 1.40 3.31
CA TYR A 71 -12.51 1.11 3.03
C TYR A 71 -13.41 2.32 3.33
N ALA A 72 -13.14 3.02 4.43
CA ALA A 72 -13.85 4.25 4.74
C ALA A 72 -13.55 5.34 3.69
N SER A 73 -12.31 5.46 3.25
CA SER A 73 -11.94 6.40 2.19
C SER A 73 -12.68 6.12 0.88
N LEU A 74 -12.90 4.86 0.49
CA LEU A 74 -13.70 4.52 -0.69
C LEU A 74 -15.13 5.02 -0.58
N ALA A 75 -15.78 4.85 0.57
CA ALA A 75 -17.14 5.37 0.80
C ALA A 75 -17.19 6.90 0.73
N HIS A 76 -16.16 7.58 1.28
CA HIS A 76 -16.05 9.04 1.18
C HIS A 76 -15.75 9.50 -0.25
N ILE A 77 -14.99 8.75 -1.04
CA ILE A 77 -14.78 9.05 -2.46
C ILE A 77 -16.09 8.94 -3.24
N ASP A 78 -16.94 7.91 -2.96
CA ASP A 78 -18.25 7.79 -3.58
C ASP A 78 -19.15 8.99 -3.25
N ALA A 79 -19.15 9.43 -2.00
CA ALA A 79 -19.90 10.60 -1.57
C ALA A 79 -19.37 11.90 -2.22
N TYR A 80 -18.06 12.06 -2.29
CA TYR A 80 -17.41 13.17 -2.98
C TYR A 80 -17.80 13.23 -4.47
N GLU A 81 -17.65 12.11 -5.18
CA GLU A 81 -17.91 12.05 -6.62
C GLU A 81 -19.41 12.27 -6.94
N LYS A 82 -20.30 11.83 -6.06
CA LYS A 82 -21.74 12.13 -6.16
C LYS A 82 -22.03 13.61 -6.05
N GLN A 83 -21.29 14.32 -5.20
CA GLN A 83 -21.52 15.75 -4.92
C GLN A 83 -20.81 16.67 -5.90
N TYR A 84 -19.55 16.36 -6.26
CA TYR A 84 -18.64 17.25 -7.01
C TYR A 84 -18.26 16.71 -8.38
N GLY A 85 -18.66 15.49 -8.72
CA GLY A 85 -18.25 14.79 -9.93
C GLY A 85 -16.90 14.09 -9.77
N VAL A 86 -16.58 13.25 -10.77
CA VAL A 86 -15.30 12.51 -10.83
C VAL A 86 -14.20 13.46 -11.29
N THR A 87 -13.11 13.51 -10.53
CA THR A 87 -11.93 14.32 -10.84
C THR A 87 -10.68 13.45 -10.94
N PRO A 88 -9.57 13.91 -11.55
CA PRO A 88 -8.31 13.17 -11.52
C PRO A 88 -7.83 12.87 -10.09
N ASP A 89 -7.98 13.82 -9.18
CA ASP A 89 -7.58 13.65 -7.78
C ASP A 89 -8.44 12.60 -7.05
N SER A 90 -9.78 12.61 -7.23
CA SER A 90 -10.63 11.57 -6.65
C SER A 90 -10.34 10.19 -7.24
N THR A 91 -10.08 10.14 -8.56
CA THR A 91 -9.67 8.90 -9.25
C THR A 91 -8.34 8.37 -8.72
N PHE A 92 -7.37 9.25 -8.46
CA PHE A 92 -6.08 8.86 -7.87
C PHE A 92 -6.24 8.28 -6.46
N LEU A 93 -6.99 8.96 -5.59
CA LEU A 93 -7.28 8.47 -4.24
C LEU A 93 -8.04 7.13 -4.28
N ARG A 94 -8.99 6.98 -5.22
CA ARG A 94 -9.69 5.71 -5.45
C ARG A 94 -8.73 4.60 -5.87
N ALA A 95 -7.84 4.88 -6.81
CA ALA A 95 -6.86 3.91 -7.28
C ALA A 95 -5.95 3.41 -6.15
N GLN A 96 -5.49 4.33 -5.29
CA GLN A 96 -4.68 3.99 -4.11
C GLN A 96 -5.45 3.11 -3.12
N ALA A 97 -6.67 3.52 -2.72
CA ALA A 97 -7.48 2.76 -1.78
C ALA A 97 -7.81 1.35 -2.31
N LEU A 98 -8.12 1.23 -3.60
CA LEU A 98 -8.37 -0.07 -4.25
C LEU A 98 -7.11 -0.96 -4.25
N ARG A 99 -5.92 -0.39 -4.47
CA ARG A 99 -4.66 -1.14 -4.37
C ARG A 99 -4.45 -1.68 -2.96
N ASP A 100 -4.62 -0.81 -1.96
CA ASP A 100 -4.33 -1.14 -0.57
C ASP A 100 -5.42 -2.03 0.07
N THR A 101 -6.58 -2.17 -0.60
CA THR A 101 -7.63 -3.16 -0.29
C THR A 101 -7.57 -4.42 -1.18
N ALA A 102 -6.44 -4.65 -1.86
CA ALA A 102 -6.18 -5.80 -2.72
C ALA A 102 -7.15 -5.95 -3.93
N GLN A 103 -7.80 -4.87 -4.35
CA GLN A 103 -8.68 -4.82 -5.51
C GLN A 103 -7.89 -4.45 -6.78
N ALA A 104 -6.88 -5.25 -7.12
CA ALA A 104 -5.83 -4.93 -8.09
C ALA A 104 -6.38 -4.58 -9.49
N ARG A 105 -7.43 -5.28 -9.97
CA ARG A 105 -8.03 -5.02 -11.29
C ARG A 105 -8.68 -3.64 -11.34
N ALA A 106 -9.55 -3.33 -10.39
CA ALA A 106 -10.23 -2.04 -10.32
C ALA A 106 -9.23 -0.89 -10.09
N SER A 107 -8.21 -1.11 -9.26
CA SER A 107 -7.10 -0.17 -9.07
C SER A 107 -6.36 0.11 -10.38
N ALA A 108 -6.04 -0.92 -11.17
CA ALA A 108 -5.38 -0.75 -12.47
C ALA A 108 -6.24 0.03 -13.48
N GLU A 109 -7.56 -0.20 -13.49
CA GLU A 109 -8.51 0.55 -14.32
C GLU A 109 -8.51 2.03 -13.92
N ALA A 110 -8.56 2.34 -12.62
CA ALA A 110 -8.52 3.71 -12.11
C ALA A 110 -7.16 4.40 -12.40
N TYR A 111 -6.02 3.71 -12.24
CA TYR A 111 -4.72 4.27 -12.62
C TYR A 111 -4.61 4.50 -14.12
N ARG A 112 -5.16 3.62 -14.99
CA ARG A 112 -5.17 3.84 -16.44
C ARG A 112 -5.98 5.07 -16.82
N ALA A 113 -7.08 5.35 -16.14
CA ALA A 113 -7.89 6.56 -16.39
C ALA A 113 -7.09 7.85 -16.15
N LEU A 114 -6.04 7.82 -15.34
CA LEU A 114 -5.18 8.98 -15.09
C LEU A 114 -4.18 9.27 -16.22
N LEU A 115 -3.90 8.32 -17.12
CA LEU A 115 -2.82 8.44 -18.10
C LEU A 115 -3.02 9.57 -19.12
N ALA A 116 -4.27 10.01 -19.31
CA ALA A 116 -4.62 11.15 -20.16
C ALA A 116 -4.90 12.44 -19.37
N THR A 117 -4.48 12.50 -18.10
CA THR A 117 -4.69 13.64 -17.19
C THR A 117 -3.35 14.21 -16.71
N PRO A 118 -3.33 15.36 -16.03
CA PRO A 118 -2.11 15.88 -15.39
C PRO A 118 -1.48 14.92 -14.37
N LEU A 119 -2.23 13.90 -13.90
CA LEU A 119 -1.75 12.88 -12.98
C LEU A 119 -1.20 11.61 -13.66
N ALA A 120 -0.78 11.72 -14.93
CA ALA A 120 -0.25 10.59 -15.69
C ALA A 120 0.98 9.94 -15.02
N ALA A 121 1.85 10.73 -14.40
CA ALA A 121 3.01 10.20 -13.66
C ALA A 121 2.57 9.28 -12.52
N GLN A 122 1.59 9.72 -11.72
CA GLN A 122 1.01 8.95 -10.61
C GLN A 122 0.27 7.71 -11.13
N GLY A 123 -0.41 7.82 -12.27
CA GLY A 123 -1.03 6.70 -12.96
C GLY A 123 -0.03 5.60 -13.33
N TYR A 124 1.06 5.98 -14.01
CA TYR A 124 2.15 5.05 -14.36
C TYR A 124 2.86 4.48 -13.12
N HIS A 125 3.11 5.31 -12.09
CA HIS A 125 3.68 4.84 -10.84
C HIS A 125 2.81 3.75 -10.19
N GLY A 126 1.50 4.02 -10.06
CA GLY A 126 0.56 3.05 -9.49
C GLY A 126 0.47 1.74 -10.28
N LEU A 127 0.48 1.80 -11.62
CA LEU A 127 0.54 0.62 -12.49
C LEU A 127 1.84 -0.17 -12.27
N GLY A 128 2.96 0.52 -12.10
CA GLY A 128 4.25 -0.09 -11.77
C GLY A 128 4.23 -0.83 -10.43
N LEU A 129 3.62 -0.22 -9.41
CA LEU A 129 3.46 -0.86 -8.09
C LEU A 129 2.59 -2.12 -8.17
N LEU A 130 1.48 -2.08 -8.92
CA LEU A 130 0.62 -3.24 -9.14
C LEU A 130 1.34 -4.37 -9.87
N ALA A 131 2.11 -4.05 -10.92
CA ALA A 131 2.92 -5.04 -11.65
C ALA A 131 3.98 -5.68 -10.75
N GLY A 132 4.69 -4.86 -9.95
CA GLY A 132 5.67 -5.34 -8.98
C GLY A 132 5.06 -6.24 -7.91
N ALA A 133 3.87 -5.92 -7.40
CA ALA A 133 3.13 -6.74 -6.45
C ALA A 133 2.71 -8.09 -7.05
N ALA A 134 2.40 -8.11 -8.36
CA ALA A 134 2.10 -9.34 -9.11
C ALA A 134 3.35 -10.15 -9.50
N GLY A 135 4.58 -9.65 -9.21
CA GLY A 135 5.84 -10.29 -9.59
C GLY A 135 6.28 -10.01 -11.03
N ASP A 136 5.51 -9.23 -11.80
CA ASP A 136 5.92 -8.77 -13.14
C ASP A 136 6.86 -7.57 -13.04
N PHE A 137 8.12 -7.85 -12.66
CA PHE A 137 9.12 -6.79 -12.48
C PHE A 137 9.52 -6.11 -13.80
N ARG A 138 9.44 -6.83 -14.92
CA ARG A 138 9.65 -6.22 -16.24
C ARG A 138 8.54 -5.23 -16.60
N GLY A 139 7.29 -5.58 -16.33
CA GLY A 139 6.15 -4.67 -16.47
C GLY A 139 6.25 -3.48 -15.51
N ALA A 140 6.68 -3.72 -14.27
CA ALA A 140 6.93 -2.68 -13.28
C ALA A 140 8.00 -1.69 -13.76
N CYS A 141 9.15 -2.16 -14.27
CA CYS A 141 10.19 -1.30 -14.83
C CYS A 141 9.65 -0.41 -15.93
N ARG A 142 8.95 -0.96 -16.93
CA ARG A 142 8.39 -0.16 -18.04
C ARG A 142 7.43 0.93 -17.55
N ALA A 143 6.57 0.62 -16.60
CA ALA A 143 5.62 1.59 -16.08
C ALA A 143 6.33 2.67 -15.24
N LEU A 144 7.26 2.28 -14.36
CA LEU A 144 8.02 3.20 -13.51
C LEU A 144 8.99 4.08 -14.31
N GLU A 145 9.53 3.61 -15.42
CA GLU A 145 10.31 4.42 -16.36
C GLU A 145 9.47 5.53 -16.99
N ARG A 146 8.22 5.23 -17.36
CA ARG A 146 7.28 6.25 -17.84
C ARG A 146 6.94 7.27 -16.75
N ALA A 147 6.71 6.80 -15.51
CA ALA A 147 6.47 7.68 -14.38
C ALA A 147 7.67 8.60 -14.11
N ALA A 148 8.89 8.05 -14.07
CA ALA A 148 10.12 8.80 -13.86
C ALA A 148 10.43 9.80 -14.99
N ALA A 149 10.09 9.47 -16.23
CA ALA A 149 10.22 10.40 -17.36
C ALA A 149 9.28 11.62 -17.22
N LEU A 150 8.08 11.44 -16.64
CA LEU A 150 7.11 12.51 -16.39
C LEU A 150 7.38 13.29 -15.10
N ALA A 151 7.99 12.64 -14.09
CA ALA A 151 8.32 13.24 -12.81
C ALA A 151 9.74 12.83 -12.36
N PRO A 152 10.81 13.41 -12.99
CA PRO A 152 12.19 12.97 -12.80
C PRO A 152 12.77 13.27 -11.41
N THR A 153 12.10 14.08 -10.62
CA THR A 153 12.51 14.44 -9.25
C THR A 153 11.68 13.74 -8.17
N ASP A 154 10.80 12.82 -8.55
CA ASP A 154 10.04 12.03 -7.56
C ASP A 154 10.91 10.87 -7.02
N ALA A 155 11.45 11.07 -5.82
CA ALA A 155 12.30 10.10 -5.14
C ALA A 155 11.61 8.75 -4.93
N ALA A 156 10.29 8.73 -4.71
CA ALA A 156 9.53 7.51 -4.51
C ALA A 156 9.51 6.67 -5.79
N THR A 157 9.17 7.29 -6.93
CA THR A 157 9.17 6.63 -8.24
C THR A 157 10.55 6.10 -8.62
N LEU A 158 11.60 6.91 -8.42
CA LEU A 158 12.99 6.50 -8.71
C LEU A 158 13.44 5.33 -7.82
N SER A 159 13.09 5.35 -6.54
CA SER A 159 13.39 4.27 -5.61
C SER A 159 12.67 2.97 -6.00
N ASP A 160 11.40 3.07 -6.39
CA ASP A 160 10.60 1.92 -6.80
C ASP A 160 11.08 1.36 -8.15
N LEU A 161 11.51 2.21 -9.09
CA LEU A 161 12.16 1.80 -10.34
C LEU A 161 13.46 1.03 -10.07
N GLY A 162 14.32 1.55 -9.21
CA GLY A 162 15.54 0.86 -8.83
C GLY A 162 15.28 -0.48 -8.17
N TYR A 163 14.30 -0.56 -7.27
CA TYR A 163 13.88 -1.82 -6.67
C TYR A 163 13.34 -2.80 -7.71
N ALA A 164 12.48 -2.36 -8.62
CA ALA A 164 11.95 -3.19 -9.69
C ALA A 164 13.06 -3.78 -10.58
N ARG A 165 14.07 -2.96 -10.96
CA ARG A 165 15.24 -3.41 -11.72
C ARG A 165 16.07 -4.43 -10.95
N LEU A 166 16.30 -4.25 -9.64
CA LEU A 166 16.96 -5.24 -8.81
C LEU A 166 16.19 -6.57 -8.80
N ARG A 167 14.87 -6.53 -8.71
CA ARG A 167 14.01 -7.70 -8.69
C ARG A 167 13.86 -8.37 -10.07
N GLU A 168 14.04 -7.63 -11.15
CA GLU A 168 14.18 -8.16 -12.51
C GLU A 168 15.54 -8.83 -12.71
N GLY A 169 16.56 -8.45 -11.92
CA GLY A 169 17.95 -8.92 -12.00
C GLY A 169 18.93 -7.95 -12.65
N ASP A 170 18.45 -6.81 -13.14
CA ASP A 170 19.28 -5.72 -13.68
C ASP A 170 19.88 -4.88 -12.55
N VAL A 171 20.93 -5.42 -11.92
CA VAL A 171 21.65 -4.75 -10.83
C VAL A 171 22.38 -3.48 -11.33
N ALA A 172 22.85 -3.50 -12.57
CA ALA A 172 23.56 -2.35 -13.15
C ALA A 172 22.60 -1.19 -13.41
N GLY A 173 21.47 -1.46 -14.03
CA GLY A 173 20.44 -0.47 -14.32
C GLY A 173 19.76 0.10 -13.07
N ALA A 174 19.72 -0.64 -11.97
CA ALA A 174 19.15 -0.17 -10.70
C ALA A 174 19.97 0.97 -10.05
N ARG A 175 21.26 1.10 -10.37
CA ARG A 175 22.17 2.00 -9.66
C ARG A 175 21.77 3.48 -9.79
N VAL A 176 21.54 3.94 -11.00
CA VAL A 176 21.27 5.37 -11.24
C VAL A 176 19.98 5.82 -10.53
N PRO A 177 18.82 5.20 -10.73
CA PRO A 177 17.60 5.65 -10.07
C PRO A 177 17.67 5.57 -8.54
N LEU A 178 18.35 4.57 -7.97
CA LEU A 178 18.50 4.47 -6.51
C LEU A 178 19.41 5.55 -5.94
N MET A 179 20.48 5.92 -6.63
CA MET A 179 21.35 7.00 -6.17
C MET A 179 20.65 8.36 -6.27
N GLN A 180 19.92 8.61 -7.35
CA GLN A 180 19.10 9.81 -7.50
C GLN A 180 18.03 9.91 -6.42
N ALA A 181 17.33 8.81 -6.15
CA ALA A 181 16.36 8.76 -5.04
C ALA A 181 16.99 9.10 -3.68
N ALA A 182 18.20 8.57 -3.42
CA ALA A 182 18.92 8.84 -2.17
C ALA A 182 19.42 10.29 -2.04
N GLU A 183 19.70 10.95 -3.14
CA GLU A 183 20.04 12.39 -3.16
C GLU A 183 18.80 13.25 -2.91
N LEU A 184 17.65 12.89 -3.52
CA LEU A 184 16.40 13.64 -3.41
C LEU A 184 15.73 13.46 -2.04
N ASP A 185 15.76 12.24 -1.49
CA ASP A 185 15.19 11.95 -0.16
C ASP A 185 16.15 11.08 0.69
N PRO A 186 17.22 11.70 1.24
CA PRO A 186 18.22 10.98 2.03
C PRO A 186 17.71 10.47 3.38
N LYS A 187 16.52 10.89 3.82
CA LYS A 187 15.92 10.48 5.10
C LYS A 187 14.89 9.35 4.95
N SER A 188 14.45 9.04 3.74
CA SER A 188 13.48 7.98 3.50
C SER A 188 14.06 6.61 3.88
N ALA A 189 13.46 5.96 4.86
CA ALA A 189 13.85 4.60 5.29
C ALA A 189 13.76 3.58 4.14
N ARG A 190 12.74 3.72 3.26
CA ARG A 190 12.55 2.86 2.09
C ARG A 190 13.67 3.07 1.07
N VAL A 191 14.01 4.31 0.75
CA VAL A 191 15.12 4.62 -0.17
C VAL A 191 16.43 4.05 0.37
N GLN A 192 16.73 4.25 1.66
CA GLN A 192 17.93 3.73 2.29
C GLN A 192 17.97 2.19 2.28
N ALA A 193 16.83 1.52 2.50
CA ALA A 193 16.76 0.07 2.41
C ALA A 193 17.05 -0.45 0.99
N ASN A 194 16.55 0.24 -0.04
CA ASN A 194 16.81 -0.11 -1.43
C ASN A 194 18.27 0.15 -1.82
N VAL A 195 18.93 1.19 -1.29
CA VAL A 195 20.37 1.41 -1.46
C VAL A 195 21.18 0.30 -0.79
N VAL A 196 20.81 -0.13 0.43
CA VAL A 196 21.43 -1.28 1.08
C VAL A 196 21.29 -2.55 0.25
N LEU A 197 20.09 -2.77 -0.32
CA LEU A 197 19.83 -3.91 -1.20
C LEU A 197 20.73 -3.88 -2.46
N LEU A 198 20.90 -2.71 -3.08
CA LEU A 198 21.84 -2.51 -4.19
C LEU A 198 23.28 -2.87 -3.79
N LEU A 199 23.74 -2.39 -2.64
CA LEU A 199 25.08 -2.69 -2.14
C LEU A 199 25.29 -4.20 -1.93
N LEU A 200 24.30 -4.89 -1.39
CA LEU A 200 24.35 -6.35 -1.23
C LEU A 200 24.38 -7.07 -2.59
N ALA A 201 23.56 -6.64 -3.54
CA ALA A 201 23.53 -7.18 -4.89
C ALA A 201 24.87 -7.00 -5.64
N GLN A 202 25.62 -5.95 -5.32
CA GLN A 202 26.96 -5.66 -5.85
C GLN A 202 28.09 -6.39 -5.09
N GLY A 203 27.79 -7.19 -4.06
CA GLY A 203 28.79 -7.86 -3.23
C GLY A 203 29.46 -6.94 -2.20
N ARG A 204 29.00 -5.69 -2.03
CA ARG A 204 29.57 -4.67 -1.13
C ARG A 204 29.04 -4.81 0.30
N ALA A 205 29.06 -6.03 0.84
CA ALA A 205 28.44 -6.38 2.13
C ALA A 205 28.95 -5.56 3.33
N LYS A 206 30.24 -5.14 3.32
CA LYS A 206 30.80 -4.29 4.38
C LYS A 206 30.12 -2.92 4.40
N GLN A 207 29.98 -2.29 3.23
CA GLN A 207 29.35 -0.97 3.10
C GLN A 207 27.82 -1.04 3.40
N ALA A 208 27.16 -2.12 2.98
CA ALA A 208 25.77 -2.35 3.34
C ALA A 208 25.58 -2.41 4.86
N ARG A 209 26.47 -3.11 5.59
CA ARG A 209 26.44 -3.18 7.05
C ARG A 209 26.66 -1.81 7.68
N THR A 210 27.69 -1.08 7.28
CA THR A 210 27.97 0.27 7.77
C THR A 210 26.73 1.16 7.59
N LEU A 211 26.11 1.19 6.40
CA LEU A 211 24.92 2.00 6.17
C LEU A 211 23.72 1.58 7.05
N MET A 212 23.51 0.28 7.24
CA MET A 212 22.46 -0.22 8.14
C MET A 212 22.70 0.20 9.59
N ASP A 213 23.96 0.29 10.04
CA ASP A 213 24.34 0.73 11.40
C ASP A 213 24.13 2.24 11.55
N GLU A 214 24.63 3.03 10.60
CA GLU A 214 24.46 4.50 10.58
C GLU A 214 22.98 4.92 10.56
N ARG A 215 22.15 4.19 9.81
CA ARG A 215 20.70 4.44 9.71
C ARG A 215 19.88 3.73 10.78
N GLN A 216 20.54 3.05 11.73
CA GLN A 216 19.92 2.37 12.86
C GLN A 216 18.80 1.39 12.44
N PHE A 217 19.03 0.60 11.39
CA PHE A 217 18.06 -0.39 10.92
C PHE A 217 17.73 -1.38 12.03
N THR A 218 16.44 -1.55 12.30
CA THR A 218 15.96 -2.54 13.26
C THR A 218 16.30 -3.97 12.80
N PRO A 219 16.37 -4.95 13.71
CA PRO A 219 16.59 -6.35 13.34
C PRO A 219 15.59 -6.87 12.29
N ALA A 220 14.33 -6.46 12.38
CA ALA A 220 13.30 -6.83 11.42
C ALA A 220 13.58 -6.29 10.01
N VAL A 221 13.95 -5.01 9.89
CA VAL A 221 14.32 -4.39 8.60
C VAL A 221 15.56 -5.07 8.02
N ARG A 222 16.59 -5.35 8.85
CA ARG A 222 17.79 -6.07 8.41
C ARG A 222 17.48 -7.49 7.90
N ALA A 223 16.52 -8.18 8.52
CA ALA A 223 16.08 -9.49 8.06
C ALA A 223 15.37 -9.38 6.71
N ALA A 224 14.40 -8.46 6.58
CA ALA A 224 13.66 -8.24 5.33
C ALA A 224 14.60 -7.90 4.15
N VAL A 225 15.59 -7.03 4.36
CA VAL A 225 16.58 -6.68 3.33
C VAL A 225 17.44 -7.87 2.94
N ARG A 226 17.82 -8.75 3.89
CA ARG A 226 18.57 -9.98 3.56
C ARG A 226 17.75 -10.96 2.75
N ASP A 227 16.47 -11.12 3.06
CA ASP A 227 15.56 -11.99 2.31
C ASP A 227 15.37 -11.46 0.88
N ASP A 228 15.20 -10.13 0.74
CA ASP A 228 15.17 -9.50 -0.57
C ASP A 228 16.48 -9.66 -1.35
N ALA A 229 17.63 -9.55 -0.68
CA ALA A 229 18.93 -9.77 -1.33
C ALA A 229 19.07 -11.19 -1.89
N GLY A 230 18.51 -12.20 -1.21
CA GLY A 230 18.41 -13.57 -1.73
C GLY A 230 17.60 -13.63 -3.02
N ARG A 231 16.44 -13.00 -3.05
CA ARG A 231 15.57 -12.92 -4.25
C ARG A 231 16.25 -12.19 -5.41
N VAL A 232 16.92 -11.07 -5.13
CA VAL A 232 17.69 -10.31 -6.13
C VAL A 232 18.85 -11.12 -6.68
N ALA A 233 19.60 -11.84 -5.83
CA ALA A 233 20.70 -12.69 -6.27
C ALA A 233 20.22 -13.81 -7.22
N GLN A 234 19.06 -14.40 -6.95
CA GLN A 234 18.44 -15.40 -7.82
C GLN A 234 18.04 -14.76 -9.17
N ALA A 235 17.36 -13.62 -9.15
CA ALA A 235 16.96 -12.91 -10.36
C ALA A 235 18.16 -12.48 -11.21
N ALA A 236 19.24 -11.98 -10.61
CA ALA A 236 20.46 -11.56 -11.30
C ALA A 236 21.17 -12.73 -12.01
N ARG A 237 21.12 -13.94 -11.45
CA ARG A 237 21.63 -15.14 -12.13
C ARG A 237 20.81 -15.47 -13.39
N ALA A 238 19.47 -15.43 -13.29
CA ALA A 238 18.58 -15.68 -14.41
C ALA A 238 18.74 -14.62 -15.52
N PHE A 239 18.88 -13.36 -15.13
CA PHE A 239 19.07 -12.23 -16.05
C PHE A 239 20.35 -12.37 -16.87
N LYS A 240 21.47 -12.76 -16.25
CA LYS A 240 22.75 -12.99 -16.95
C LYS A 240 22.68 -14.13 -17.99
N ILE A 241 21.97 -15.21 -17.67
CA ILE A 241 21.79 -16.34 -18.59
C ILE A 241 20.98 -15.88 -19.81
N GLY A 242 19.89 -15.13 -19.59
CA GLY A 242 19.04 -14.63 -20.67
C GLY A 242 19.73 -13.61 -21.59
N THR A 243 20.60 -12.74 -21.06
CA THR A 243 21.35 -11.76 -21.85
C THR A 243 22.55 -12.37 -22.55
N GLY A 244 23.23 -13.38 -21.98
CA GLY A 244 24.34 -14.11 -22.61
C GLY A 244 23.88 -14.89 -23.86
N SER A 245 22.75 -15.57 -23.75
CA SER A 245 22.15 -16.33 -24.86
C SER A 245 21.72 -15.46 -26.04
N ALA A 246 21.35 -14.19 -25.80
CA ALA A 246 20.99 -13.25 -26.86
C ALA A 246 22.21 -12.71 -27.63
N HIS A 247 23.39 -12.65 -27.01
CA HIS A 247 24.63 -12.16 -27.64
C HIS A 247 25.25 -13.21 -28.55
N ASP A 248 25.27 -14.47 -28.08
CA ASP A 248 25.81 -15.60 -28.86
C ASP A 248 24.98 -15.88 -30.12
N GLY A 249 23.67 -15.61 -30.09
CA GLY A 249 22.78 -15.76 -31.25
C GLY A 249 22.94 -14.70 -32.34
N PHE A 250 23.50 -13.51 -31.99
CA PHE A 250 23.74 -12.42 -32.94
C PHE A 250 25.05 -12.65 -33.70
N ASP A 251 26.12 -13.07 -33.02
CA ASP A 251 27.42 -13.34 -33.64
C ASP A 251 27.38 -14.55 -34.59
N ALA A 252 26.51 -15.55 -34.30
CA ALA A 252 26.35 -16.72 -35.18
C ALA A 252 25.65 -16.35 -36.52
N ARG A 253 24.83 -15.35 -36.58
CA ARG A 253 24.16 -14.92 -37.85
C ARG A 253 25.05 -14.07 -38.75
N THR A 254 25.96 -13.29 -38.19
CA THR A 254 26.88 -12.46 -38.96
C THR A 254 28.06 -13.26 -39.58
N SER A 255 28.33 -14.45 -39.03
CA SER A 255 29.39 -15.35 -39.53
C SER A 255 28.96 -16.21 -40.73
N SER A 256 27.64 -16.34 -40.99
CA SER A 256 27.09 -17.19 -42.07
C SER A 256 26.87 -16.44 -43.39
N GLU A 257 26.89 -15.10 -43.42
CA GLU A 257 26.67 -14.31 -44.62
C GLU A 257 27.97 -13.90 -45.36
N GLY A 258 29.15 -14.29 -44.88
CA GLY A 258 30.47 -13.91 -45.42
C GLY A 258 31.15 -14.93 -46.34
N ASN A 259 30.50 -16.05 -46.69
CA ASN A 259 31.23 -17.13 -47.42
C ASN A 259 30.64 -17.52 -48.79
N ASP A 260 29.88 -16.63 -49.44
CA ASP A 260 29.44 -16.80 -50.84
C ASP A 260 29.84 -15.57 -51.68
N GLN A 261 31.10 -15.49 -52.03
CA GLN A 261 31.62 -14.75 -53.23
C GLN A 261 32.85 -15.49 -53.79
#